data_ca037343f565f89d1ec0ecc5e4addf90
#
_entry.id   ca037343f565f89d1ec0ecc5e4addf90
#
_cell.length_a   1.000
_cell.length_b   1.000
_cell.length_c   1.000
_cell.angle_alpha   90.00
_cell.angle_beta   90.00
_cell.angle_gamma   90.00
#
_symmetry.space_group_name_H-M   'P 1'
#
loop_
_entity.id
_entity.type
_entity.pdbx_description
1 polymer ?
#
loop_
_entity_poly.entity_id
_entity_poly.type
_entity_poly.pdbx_seq_one_letter_code
_entity_poly.pdbx_strand_id
1 'polypeptide(L)'
;MDSGILLQEYIEESNGEDLRIFVVGHKVVASMKRMSTLEDFRSNVHRGGQTEKVKLSKKEESMAIDAAKHLGLGVAGIDLLRSKRGPLLLEVNASPGLRGIEAVTGINVAKEIILYVEKNFRNNKWR
;
A
#
# COMPACT_ATOMS: atom_id res chain seq x y z
N MET A 1 0.11 31.14 9.28
CA MET A 1 -0.04 29.78 8.69
C MET A 1 0.56 28.78 9.65
N ASP A 2 -0.29 27.96 10.23
CA ASP A 2 0.18 26.96 11.19
C ASP A 2 0.86 25.81 10.45
N SER A 3 2.16 25.67 10.68
CA SER A 3 2.89 24.50 10.20
C SER A 3 2.73 23.40 11.26
N GLY A 4 1.88 22.43 10.99
CA GLY A 4 1.74 21.27 11.87
C GLY A 4 3.00 20.42 11.84
N ILE A 5 3.34 19.86 13.00
CA ILE A 5 4.41 18.86 13.11
C ILE A 5 3.74 17.53 13.41
N LEU A 6 4.05 16.53 12.58
CA LEU A 6 3.61 15.16 12.82
C LEU A 6 4.70 14.41 13.56
N LEU A 7 4.37 13.90 14.74
CA LEU A 7 5.24 13.00 15.49
C LEU A 7 4.67 11.60 15.42
N GLN A 8 5.50 10.64 15.04
CA GLN A 8 5.09 9.26 14.84
C GLN A 8 6.11 8.33 15.49
N GLU A 9 5.62 7.27 16.14
CA GLU A 9 6.49 6.25 16.73
C GLU A 9 7.38 5.63 15.65
N TYR A 10 8.66 5.56 15.90
CA TYR A 10 9.61 4.88 15.03
C TYR A 10 9.63 3.39 15.34
N ILE A 11 9.38 2.57 14.35
CA ILE A 11 9.37 1.11 14.50
C ILE A 11 10.73 0.56 14.06
N GLU A 12 11.64 0.48 15.00
CA GLU A 12 13.03 0.08 14.74
C GLU A 12 13.12 -1.30 14.11
N GLU A 13 12.31 -2.24 14.55
CA GLU A 13 12.34 -3.62 14.07
C GLU A 13 11.88 -3.78 12.61
N SER A 14 11.28 -2.75 12.03
CA SER A 14 10.94 -2.77 10.60
C SER A 14 12.18 -2.62 9.71
N ASN A 15 13.31 -2.17 10.25
CA ASN A 15 14.57 -1.98 9.54
C ASN A 15 14.47 -1.07 8.30
N GLY A 16 13.62 -0.05 8.37
CA GLY A 16 13.40 0.84 7.23
C GLY A 16 12.61 0.20 6.08
N GLU A 17 11.99 -0.93 6.34
CA GLU A 17 11.16 -1.63 5.35
C GLU A 17 9.68 -1.35 5.58
N ASP A 18 8.93 -1.20 4.51
CA ASP A 18 7.47 -1.20 4.57
C ASP A 18 6.88 -2.09 3.48
N LEU A 19 5.62 -2.40 3.65
CA LEU A 19 4.84 -3.14 2.66
C LEU A 19 3.88 -2.17 1.97
N ARG A 20 3.91 -2.13 0.63
CA ARG A 20 2.92 -1.43 -0.17
C ARG A 20 1.97 -2.47 -0.75
N ILE A 21 0.70 -2.36 -0.40
CA ILE A 21 -0.33 -3.34 -0.77
C ILE A 21 -1.42 -2.64 -1.56
N PHE A 22 -1.71 -3.13 -2.76
CA PHE A 22 -2.78 -2.58 -3.59
C PHE A 22 -4.05 -3.39 -3.42
N VAL A 23 -5.10 -2.70 -3.00
CA VAL A 23 -6.44 -3.28 -2.83
C VAL A 23 -7.35 -2.70 -3.89
N VAL A 24 -8.01 -3.57 -4.64
CA VAL A 24 -9.00 -3.21 -5.65
C VAL A 24 -10.23 -4.07 -5.44
N GLY A 25 -11.38 -3.44 -5.20
CA GLY A 25 -12.63 -4.15 -5.01
C GLY A 25 -12.59 -5.14 -3.85
N HIS A 26 -11.96 -4.77 -2.75
CA HIS A 26 -11.79 -5.58 -1.53
C HIS A 26 -10.93 -6.84 -1.73
N LYS A 27 -10.04 -6.80 -2.73
CA LYS A 27 -9.05 -7.85 -2.97
C LYS A 27 -7.67 -7.25 -3.02
N VAL A 28 -6.69 -7.96 -2.48
CA VAL A 28 -5.28 -7.62 -2.71
C VAL A 28 -4.92 -8.09 -4.12
N VAL A 29 -4.54 -7.16 -4.99
CA VAL A 29 -4.17 -7.48 -6.37
C VAL A 29 -2.67 -7.53 -6.57
N ALA A 30 -1.90 -6.79 -5.78
CA ALA A 30 -0.44 -6.77 -5.85
C ALA A 30 0.14 -6.27 -4.54
N SER A 31 1.36 -6.68 -4.24
CA SER A 31 2.08 -6.21 -3.06
C SER A 31 3.58 -6.21 -3.31
N MET A 32 4.28 -5.30 -2.66
CA MET A 32 5.73 -5.23 -2.70
C MET A 32 6.27 -4.78 -1.36
N LYS A 33 7.51 -5.16 -1.11
CA LYS A 33 8.28 -4.65 0.02
C LYS A 33 9.19 -3.55 -0.49
N ARG A 34 9.22 -2.45 0.22
CA ARG A 34 10.12 -1.34 -0.06
C ARG A 34 11.15 -1.24 1.05
N MET A 35 12.40 -1.05 0.67
CA MET A 35 13.50 -0.92 1.60
C MET A 35 14.18 0.41 1.38
N SER A 36 14.40 1.16 2.45
CA SER A 36 15.22 2.35 2.42
C SER A 36 16.52 2.08 3.16
N THR A 37 17.62 2.65 2.66
CA THR A 37 18.87 2.64 3.39
C THR A 37 18.82 3.70 4.50
N LEU A 38 19.68 3.56 5.51
CA LEU A 38 19.75 4.56 6.58
C LEU A 38 20.05 5.97 6.05
N GLU A 39 20.74 6.06 4.93
CA GLU A 39 21.06 7.34 4.27
C GLU A 39 19.83 7.92 3.59
N ASP A 40 18.89 7.08 3.19
CA ASP A 40 17.69 7.46 2.46
C ASP A 40 16.50 7.71 3.36
N PHE A 41 16.69 7.69 4.66
CA PHE A 41 15.61 7.92 5.62
C PHE A 41 14.86 9.25 5.37
N ARG A 42 15.52 10.20 4.73
CA ARG A 42 14.97 11.51 4.39
C ARG A 42 14.67 11.67 2.91
N SER A 43 15.03 10.72 2.08
CA SER A 43 14.88 10.86 0.64
C SER A 43 13.77 9.99 0.11
N ASN A 44 13.20 10.41 -0.98
CA ASN A 44 12.21 9.66 -1.70
C ASN A 44 12.80 8.34 -2.21
N VAL A 45 11.96 7.33 -2.29
CA VAL A 45 12.23 6.00 -2.84
C VAL A 45 13.00 6.04 -4.17
N HIS A 46 13.03 7.18 -4.86
CA HIS A 46 13.69 7.36 -6.15
C HIS A 46 15.21 7.35 -6.13
N ARG A 47 15.84 7.40 -4.97
CA ARG A 47 17.31 7.56 -4.87
C ARG A 47 18.07 6.37 -4.32
N GLY A 48 17.51 5.21 -4.30
CA GLY A 48 18.23 4.03 -3.82
C GLY A 48 17.35 3.09 -3.03
N GLY A 49 16.06 3.40 -2.92
CA GLY A 49 15.11 2.47 -2.33
C GLY A 49 15.03 1.24 -3.21
N GLN A 50 15.15 0.09 -2.59
CA GLN A 50 14.97 -1.17 -3.26
C GLN A 50 13.55 -1.66 -3.06
N THR A 51 13.00 -2.30 -4.08
CA THR A 51 11.69 -2.92 -4.03
C THR A 51 11.80 -4.37 -4.42
N GLU A 52 11.03 -5.22 -3.79
CA GLU A 52 11.01 -6.63 -4.13
C GLU A 52 9.63 -7.22 -3.92
N LYS A 53 9.40 -8.36 -4.58
CA LYS A 53 8.18 -9.13 -4.36
C LYS A 53 8.13 -9.58 -2.92
N VAL A 54 6.92 -9.66 -2.36
CA VAL A 54 6.71 -10.10 -0.99
C VAL A 54 5.50 -11.01 -0.92
N LYS A 55 5.58 -12.01 -0.06
CA LYS A 55 4.43 -12.83 0.29
C LYS A 55 3.82 -12.27 1.57
N LEU A 56 2.56 -11.89 1.51
CA LEU A 56 1.84 -11.36 2.66
C LEU A 56 1.34 -12.49 3.55
N SER A 57 1.34 -12.25 4.86
CA SER A 57 0.60 -13.10 5.78
C SER A 57 -0.90 -12.83 5.62
N LYS A 58 -1.72 -13.76 6.09
CA LYS A 58 -3.18 -13.58 6.10
C LYS A 58 -3.60 -12.36 6.91
N LYS A 59 -2.88 -12.09 7.99
CA LYS A 59 -3.15 -10.95 8.86
C LYS A 59 -2.83 -9.63 8.17
N GLU A 60 -1.72 -9.58 7.43
CA GLU A 60 -1.34 -8.41 6.62
C GLU A 60 -2.38 -8.15 5.52
N GLU A 61 -2.77 -9.19 4.81
CA GLU A 61 -3.77 -9.09 3.77
C GLU A 61 -5.12 -8.62 4.30
N SER A 62 -5.58 -9.23 5.40
CA SER A 62 -6.84 -8.86 6.05
C SER A 62 -6.83 -7.41 6.54
N MET A 63 -5.74 -6.97 7.14
CA MET A 63 -5.60 -5.60 7.61
C MET A 63 -5.68 -4.59 6.46
N ALA A 64 -5.03 -4.89 5.33
CA ALA A 64 -5.06 -4.02 4.16
C ALA A 64 -6.48 -3.91 3.59
N ILE A 65 -7.18 -5.02 3.45
CA ILE A 65 -8.55 -5.06 2.95
C ILE A 65 -9.48 -4.29 3.90
N ASP A 66 -9.37 -4.52 5.20
CA ASP A 66 -10.20 -3.87 6.19
C ASP A 66 -9.98 -2.37 6.21
N ALA A 67 -8.74 -1.91 6.10
CA ALA A 67 -8.42 -0.48 6.04
C ALA A 67 -9.09 0.20 4.85
N ALA A 68 -9.02 -0.41 3.66
CA ALA A 68 -9.69 0.12 2.47
C ALA A 68 -11.22 0.15 2.64
N LYS A 69 -11.80 -0.90 3.19
CA LYS A 69 -13.25 -0.99 3.42
C LYS A 69 -13.73 0.06 4.40
N HIS A 70 -13.04 0.22 5.53
CA HIS A 70 -13.45 1.20 6.56
C HIS A 70 -13.42 2.62 6.05
N LEU A 71 -12.55 2.92 5.09
CA LEU A 71 -12.49 4.25 4.46
C LEU A 71 -13.35 4.37 3.21
N GLY A 72 -14.09 3.31 2.86
CA GLY A 72 -14.97 3.33 1.70
C GLY A 72 -14.24 3.42 0.36
N LEU A 73 -13.01 2.91 0.29
CA LEU A 73 -12.19 3.00 -0.91
C LEU A 73 -12.28 1.72 -1.74
N GLY A 74 -12.69 1.86 -2.98
CA GLY A 74 -12.69 0.76 -3.94
C GLY A 74 -11.31 0.46 -4.50
N VAL A 75 -10.43 1.44 -4.52
CA VAL A 75 -9.03 1.34 -4.93
C VAL A 75 -8.18 2.05 -3.88
N ALA A 76 -7.17 1.39 -3.35
CA ALA A 76 -6.30 1.98 -2.34
C ALA A 76 -4.91 1.34 -2.35
N GLY A 77 -3.91 2.16 -2.03
CA GLY A 77 -2.59 1.68 -1.64
C GLY A 77 -2.50 1.72 -0.12
N ILE A 78 -2.16 0.59 0.49
CA ILE A 78 -2.06 0.45 1.93
C ILE A 78 -0.60 0.20 2.29
N ASP A 79 -0.07 1.01 3.20
CA ASP A 79 1.29 0.84 3.68
C ASP A 79 1.27 0.27 5.10
N LEU A 80 1.95 -0.86 5.28
CA LEU A 80 2.07 -1.52 6.56
C LEU A 80 3.54 -1.64 6.97
N LEU A 81 3.77 -1.60 8.27
CA LEU A 81 5.06 -1.96 8.87
C LEU A 81 4.95 -3.30 9.57
N ARG A 82 5.98 -4.11 9.46
CA ARG A 82 6.11 -5.34 10.25
C ARG A 82 6.75 -5.00 11.59
N SER A 83 6.12 -5.42 12.67
CA SER A 83 6.62 -5.17 14.01
C SER A 83 6.49 -6.42 14.88
N LYS A 84 7.09 -6.36 16.06
CA LYS A 84 6.94 -7.43 17.08
C LYS A 84 5.50 -7.56 17.57
N ARG A 85 4.71 -6.50 17.40
CA ARG A 85 3.27 -6.47 17.77
C ARG A 85 2.37 -6.93 16.61
N GLY A 86 2.94 -7.40 15.52
CA GLY A 86 2.24 -7.74 14.28
C GLY A 86 2.27 -6.59 13.28
N PRO A 87 1.49 -6.67 12.20
CA PRO A 87 1.46 -5.60 11.21
C PRO A 87 0.84 -4.33 11.78
N LEU A 88 1.43 -3.19 11.45
CA LEU A 88 0.95 -1.87 11.86
C LEU A 88 0.60 -1.06 10.63
N LEU A 89 -0.57 -0.42 10.64
CA LEU A 89 -1.01 0.44 9.55
C LEU A 89 -0.23 1.75 9.61
N LEU A 90 0.44 2.09 8.51
CA LEU A 90 1.20 3.33 8.39
C LEU A 90 0.43 4.40 7.63
N GLU A 91 -0.12 4.05 6.47
CA GLU A 91 -0.76 5.02 5.59
C GLU A 91 -1.78 4.35 4.67
N VAL A 92 -2.84 5.09 4.34
CA VAL A 92 -3.80 4.70 3.31
C VAL A 92 -3.79 5.77 2.23
N ASN A 93 -3.55 5.38 0.98
CA ASN A 93 -3.47 6.28 -0.16
C ASN A 93 -4.61 5.97 -1.14
N ALA A 94 -5.49 6.95 -1.37
CA ALA A 94 -6.62 6.81 -2.29
C ALA A 94 -6.22 6.93 -3.77
N SER A 95 -5.02 7.41 -4.06
CA SER A 95 -4.50 7.58 -5.43
C SER A 95 -3.09 7.02 -5.55
N PRO A 96 -2.89 5.72 -5.34
CA PRO A 96 -1.55 5.15 -5.36
C PRO A 96 -0.97 5.13 -6.77
N GLY A 97 0.34 5.41 -6.89
CA GLY A 97 1.04 5.27 -8.15
C GLY A 97 1.20 3.79 -8.53
N LEU A 98 1.14 3.50 -9.81
CA LEU A 98 1.13 2.12 -10.32
C LEU A 98 2.47 1.65 -10.86
N ARG A 99 3.32 2.57 -11.30
CA ARG A 99 4.55 2.23 -12.03
C ARG A 99 5.48 1.30 -11.25
N GLY A 100 5.74 1.63 -9.99
CA GLY A 100 6.68 0.85 -9.17
C GLY A 100 6.20 -0.57 -8.92
N ILE A 101 4.95 -0.73 -8.52
CA ILE A 101 4.42 -2.04 -8.18
C ILE A 101 4.22 -2.92 -9.41
N GLU A 102 3.82 -2.33 -10.53
CA GLU A 102 3.68 -3.07 -11.79
C GLU A 102 5.04 -3.57 -12.29
N ALA A 103 6.10 -2.75 -12.14
CA ALA A 103 7.45 -3.14 -12.52
C ALA A 103 7.97 -4.31 -11.67
N VAL A 104 7.74 -4.28 -10.36
CA VAL A 104 8.25 -5.31 -9.43
C VAL A 104 7.47 -6.61 -9.54
N THR A 105 6.14 -6.53 -9.63
CA THR A 105 5.28 -7.71 -9.58
C THR A 105 4.96 -8.30 -10.95
N GLY A 106 5.07 -7.52 -12.01
CA GLY A 106 4.61 -7.93 -13.33
C GLY A 106 3.08 -7.99 -13.46
N ILE A 107 2.37 -7.52 -12.45
CA ILE A 107 0.90 -7.54 -12.44
C ILE A 107 0.39 -6.23 -13.04
N ASN A 108 -0.56 -6.33 -13.95
CA ASN A 108 -1.20 -5.16 -14.55
C ASN A 108 -2.31 -4.65 -13.62
N VAL A 109 -1.92 -3.82 -12.65
CA VAL A 109 -2.83 -3.26 -11.66
C VAL A 109 -3.85 -2.33 -12.31
N ALA A 110 -3.43 -1.57 -13.31
CA ALA A 110 -4.33 -0.69 -14.08
C ALA A 110 -5.50 -1.48 -14.68
N LYS A 111 -5.23 -2.67 -15.21
CA LYS A 111 -6.27 -3.55 -15.73
C LYS A 111 -7.26 -3.97 -14.65
N GLU A 112 -6.76 -4.33 -13.48
CA GLU A 112 -7.61 -4.72 -12.35
C GLU A 112 -8.54 -3.57 -11.93
N ILE A 113 -8.03 -2.34 -11.93
CA ILE A 113 -8.82 -1.14 -11.63
C ILE A 113 -9.91 -0.94 -12.67
N ILE A 114 -9.57 -1.06 -13.96
CA ILE A 114 -10.52 -0.88 -15.06
C ILE A 114 -11.63 -1.94 -14.99
N LEU A 115 -11.27 -3.20 -14.73
CA LEU A 115 -12.24 -4.28 -14.59
C LEU A 115 -13.18 -4.03 -13.39
N TYR A 116 -12.65 -3.54 -12.30
CA TYR A 116 -13.45 -3.17 -11.13
C TYR A 116 -14.45 -2.06 -11.46
N VAL A 117 -13.99 -0.99 -12.11
CA VAL A 117 -14.83 0.13 -12.52
C VAL A 117 -15.94 -0.34 -13.46
N GLU A 118 -15.58 -1.13 -14.47
CA GLU A 118 -16.52 -1.68 -15.45
C GLU A 118 -17.60 -2.54 -14.79
N LYS A 119 -17.19 -3.42 -13.89
CA LYS A 119 -18.13 -4.29 -13.16
C LYS A 119 -19.12 -3.48 -12.32
N ASN A 120 -18.65 -2.46 -11.62
CA ASN A 120 -19.51 -1.64 -10.77
C ASN A 120 -20.43 -0.75 -11.58
N PHE A 121 -19.96 -0.25 -12.71
CA PHE A 121 -20.79 0.54 -13.62
C PHE A 121 -21.94 -0.30 -14.18
N ARG A 122 -21.68 -1.52 -14.62
CA ARG A 122 -22.72 -2.44 -15.13
C ARG A 122 -23.77 -2.76 -14.07
N ASN A 123 -23.36 -2.86 -12.82
CA ASN A 123 -24.24 -3.21 -11.73
C ASN A 123 -24.96 -1.98 -11.11
N ASN A 124 -24.84 -0.80 -11.71
CA ASN A 124 -25.44 0.45 -11.23
C ASN A 124 -25.12 0.79 -9.77
N LYS A 125 -23.96 0.38 -9.27
CA LYS A 125 -23.56 0.62 -7.88
C LYS A 125 -23.13 2.04 -7.59
N TRP A 126 -23.13 2.89 -8.62
CA TRP A 126 -22.71 4.30 -8.53
C TRP A 126 -23.86 5.27 -8.36
N ARG A 127 -25.07 4.78 -8.28
CA ARG A 127 -26.27 5.61 -8.15
C ARG A 127 -26.69 5.80 -6.70
#